data_ffb36065791fad8574d2ad7a5d855f88
#
_entry.id   ffb36065791fad8574d2ad7a5d855f88
#
_cell.length_a   1.000
_cell.length_b   1.000
_cell.length_c   1.000
_cell.angle_alpha   90.00
_cell.angle_beta   90.00
_cell.angle_gamma   90.00
#
_symmetry.space_group_name_H-M   'P 1'
#
loop_
_entity.id
_entity.type
_entity.pdbx_description
1 polymer ?
#
loop_
_entity_poly.entity_id
_entity_poly.type
_entity_poly.pdbx_seq_one_letter_code
_entity_poly.pdbx_strand_id
1 'polypeptide(L)'
;MLPTLDARLAAAAELVRPGEPVADIGCDHGKLTAVLAASGRYPKVIGADLRPGPLAKAEQTLEHAGCKDRAELRLGDGLSVLTENEVGSIVLAGVSAQTTWEILEKAPWVFTARGPRIIMIPATRHDALRRWLWEHGFRFVADRPVQAAGRWYAVMAAEYTGRVYAPTFAECLFGSTGEWPEGKGYADWQKAKLPRMRLGVPDGSPLAAEIDAILKEGTEG
;
A
#
# COMPACT_ATOMS: atom_id res chain seq x y z
N MET A 1 -23.96 -11.94 3.56
CA MET A 1 -23.18 -12.26 2.34
C MET A 1 -21.88 -11.48 2.41
N LEU A 2 -20.71 -12.12 2.11
CA LEU A 2 -19.42 -11.43 2.10
C LEU A 2 -19.35 -10.40 0.97
N PRO A 3 -18.76 -9.23 1.22
CA PRO A 3 -18.53 -8.24 0.17
C PRO A 3 -17.50 -8.74 -0.83
N THR A 4 -17.68 -8.39 -2.11
CA THR A 4 -16.68 -8.64 -3.14
C THR A 4 -15.59 -7.57 -3.06
N LEU A 5 -14.34 -8.00 -2.99
CA LEU A 5 -13.17 -7.12 -3.09
C LEU A 5 -12.85 -6.85 -4.57
N ASP A 6 -12.45 -5.63 -4.89
CA ASP A 6 -11.80 -5.38 -6.17
C ASP A 6 -10.38 -6.02 -6.20
N ALA A 7 -9.78 -6.12 -7.38
CA ALA A 7 -8.52 -6.82 -7.57
C ALA A 7 -7.38 -6.28 -6.67
N ARG A 8 -7.34 -4.97 -6.39
CA ARG A 8 -6.30 -4.35 -5.54
C ARG A 8 -6.46 -4.72 -4.07
N LEU A 9 -7.69 -4.71 -3.55
CA LEU A 9 -7.96 -5.12 -2.16
C LEU A 9 -7.79 -6.63 -1.98
N ALA A 10 -8.15 -7.42 -3.01
CA ALA A 10 -7.89 -8.86 -3.00
C ALA A 10 -6.39 -9.16 -2.94
N ALA A 11 -5.59 -8.48 -3.78
CA ALA A 11 -4.14 -8.62 -3.75
C ALA A 11 -3.52 -8.18 -2.40
N ALA A 12 -4.06 -7.12 -1.77
CA ALA A 12 -3.61 -6.72 -0.44
C ALA A 12 -3.93 -7.77 0.63
N ALA A 13 -5.11 -8.38 0.58
CA ALA A 13 -5.51 -9.44 1.52
C ALA A 13 -4.60 -10.67 1.44
N GLU A 14 -4.08 -11.00 0.23
CA GLU A 14 -3.13 -12.10 0.02
C GLU A 14 -1.77 -11.84 0.68
N LEU A 15 -1.37 -10.58 0.86
CA LEU A 15 -0.09 -10.19 1.44
C LEU A 15 -0.10 -10.10 2.97
N VAL A 16 -1.27 -10.17 3.60
CA VAL A 16 -1.40 -10.19 5.07
C VAL A 16 -0.81 -11.49 5.63
N ARG A 17 0.04 -11.38 6.66
CA ARG A 17 0.62 -12.55 7.33
C ARG A 17 -0.45 -13.40 7.99
N PRO A 18 -0.62 -14.66 7.60
CA PRO A 18 -1.60 -15.53 8.25
C PRO A 18 -1.17 -15.89 9.68
N GLY A 19 -2.14 -16.10 10.56
CA GLY A 19 -1.87 -16.48 11.95
C GLY A 19 -1.51 -15.32 12.88
N GLU A 20 -1.36 -14.10 12.37
CA GLU A 20 -1.06 -12.89 13.15
C GLU A 20 -2.25 -11.93 13.13
N PRO A 21 -2.41 -11.06 14.15
CA PRO A 21 -3.42 -10.01 14.13
C PRO A 21 -3.16 -9.01 12.99
N VAL A 22 -4.23 -8.43 12.44
CA VAL A 22 -4.16 -7.47 11.32
C VAL A 22 -5.02 -6.24 11.58
N ALA A 23 -4.54 -5.07 11.15
CA ALA A 23 -5.29 -3.82 11.14
C ALA A 23 -5.50 -3.30 9.71
N ASP A 24 -6.74 -2.91 9.40
CA ASP A 24 -7.17 -2.22 8.18
C ASP A 24 -7.42 -0.76 8.54
N ILE A 25 -6.47 0.12 8.23
CA ILE A 25 -6.46 1.52 8.62
C ILE A 25 -7.00 2.39 7.48
N GLY A 26 -8.02 3.19 7.77
CA GLY A 26 -8.85 3.83 6.77
C GLY A 26 -9.79 2.80 6.13
N CYS A 27 -10.42 1.95 6.96
CA CYS A 27 -11.22 0.81 6.51
C CYS A 27 -12.48 1.20 5.72
N ASP A 28 -12.84 2.49 5.71
CA ASP A 28 -14.00 3.04 5.00
C ASP A 28 -15.27 2.23 5.29
N HIS A 29 -15.87 1.59 4.31
CA HIS A 29 -17.06 0.74 4.47
C HIS A 29 -16.76 -0.69 4.98
N GLY A 30 -15.55 -0.99 5.42
CA GLY A 30 -15.15 -2.23 6.06
C GLY A 30 -15.16 -3.47 5.15
N LYS A 31 -15.08 -3.31 3.82
CA LYS A 31 -15.12 -4.47 2.91
C LYS A 31 -13.93 -5.40 3.12
N LEU A 32 -12.73 -4.84 3.20
CA LEU A 32 -11.52 -5.63 3.45
C LEU A 32 -11.54 -6.21 4.86
N THR A 33 -11.87 -5.40 5.86
CA THR A 33 -12.04 -5.83 7.25
C THR A 33 -12.98 -7.04 7.35
N ALA A 34 -14.13 -7.01 6.67
CA ALA A 34 -15.11 -8.11 6.70
C ALA A 34 -14.57 -9.39 6.06
N VAL A 35 -13.87 -9.29 4.92
CA VAL A 35 -13.27 -10.46 4.26
C VAL A 35 -12.17 -11.07 5.13
N LEU A 36 -11.31 -10.24 5.73
CA LEU A 36 -10.27 -10.72 6.65
C LEU A 36 -10.87 -11.41 7.86
N ALA A 37 -11.86 -10.80 8.51
CA ALA A 37 -12.55 -11.36 9.68
C ALA A 37 -13.27 -12.67 9.38
N ALA A 38 -13.97 -12.74 8.25
CA ALA A 38 -14.72 -13.94 7.85
C ALA A 38 -13.80 -15.11 7.46
N SER A 39 -12.58 -14.83 7.02
CA SER A 39 -11.63 -15.86 6.59
C SER A 39 -11.22 -16.83 7.71
N GLY A 40 -11.30 -16.41 8.96
CA GLY A 40 -10.83 -17.18 10.12
C GLY A 40 -9.31 -17.38 10.19
N ARG A 41 -8.54 -16.73 9.31
CA ARG A 41 -7.07 -16.86 9.22
C ARG A 41 -6.30 -16.00 10.22
N TYR A 42 -6.97 -15.07 10.87
CA TYR A 42 -6.36 -14.06 11.74
C TYR A 42 -7.00 -14.13 13.14
N PRO A 43 -6.18 -14.17 14.20
CA PRO A 43 -6.70 -14.27 15.58
C PRO A 43 -7.44 -12.98 16.01
N LYS A 44 -7.10 -11.84 15.39
CA LYS A 44 -7.74 -10.55 15.62
C LYS A 44 -7.71 -9.73 14.34
N VAL A 45 -8.83 -9.09 14.00
CA VAL A 45 -8.92 -8.14 12.88
C VAL A 45 -9.42 -6.82 13.44
N ILE A 46 -8.72 -5.74 13.15
CA ILE A 46 -9.06 -4.38 13.56
C ILE A 46 -9.38 -3.58 12.30
N GLY A 47 -10.56 -2.97 12.23
CA GLY A 47 -10.90 -1.97 11.23
C GLY A 47 -10.91 -0.60 11.89
N ALA A 48 -10.22 0.38 11.32
CA ALA A 48 -10.19 1.73 11.88
C ALA A 48 -10.44 2.80 10.82
N ASP A 49 -11.15 3.85 11.19
CA ASP A 49 -11.33 5.04 10.35
C ASP A 49 -11.33 6.30 11.23
N LEU A 50 -10.89 7.41 10.64
CA LEU A 50 -10.90 8.71 11.30
C LEU A 50 -12.32 9.27 11.48
N ARG A 51 -13.24 8.85 10.62
CA ARG A 51 -14.59 9.40 10.53
C ARG A 51 -15.63 8.42 11.02
N PRO A 52 -16.59 8.85 11.86
CA PRO A 52 -17.61 7.97 12.40
C PRO A 52 -18.59 7.43 11.35
N GLY A 53 -18.86 8.19 10.27
CA GLY A 53 -19.81 7.78 9.23
C GLY A 53 -19.36 6.53 8.46
N PRO A 54 -18.14 6.50 7.89
CA PRO A 54 -17.56 5.29 7.30
C PRO A 54 -17.53 4.12 8.29
N LEU A 55 -17.11 4.36 9.52
CA LEU A 55 -17.03 3.31 10.54
C LEU A 55 -18.38 2.68 10.86
N ALA A 56 -19.46 3.46 10.91
CA ALA A 56 -20.82 2.95 11.07
C ALA A 56 -21.25 2.07 9.87
N LYS A 57 -20.81 2.40 8.65
CA LYS A 57 -21.05 1.56 7.47
C LYS A 57 -20.21 0.28 7.52
N ALA A 58 -18.98 0.36 8.04
CA ALA A 58 -18.14 -0.83 8.27
C ALA A 58 -18.82 -1.80 9.24
N GLU A 59 -19.43 -1.30 10.31
CA GLU A 59 -20.19 -2.11 11.26
C GLU A 59 -21.34 -2.83 10.56
N GLN A 60 -22.15 -2.12 9.76
CA GLN A 60 -23.23 -2.72 8.97
C GLN A 60 -22.71 -3.81 8.00
N THR A 61 -21.54 -3.56 7.38
CA THR A 61 -20.92 -4.53 6.47
C THR A 61 -20.54 -5.82 7.22
N LEU A 62 -19.95 -5.69 8.40
CA LEU A 62 -19.58 -6.83 9.27
C LEU A 62 -20.82 -7.61 9.73
N GLU A 63 -21.91 -6.91 10.10
CA GLU A 63 -23.19 -7.53 10.48
C GLU A 63 -23.79 -8.33 9.32
N HIS A 64 -23.89 -7.72 8.11
CA HIS A 64 -24.40 -8.41 6.93
C HIS A 64 -23.51 -9.59 6.49
N ALA A 65 -22.22 -9.52 6.77
CA ALA A 65 -21.28 -10.61 6.52
C ALA A 65 -21.31 -11.71 7.60
N GLY A 66 -21.99 -11.49 8.72
CA GLY A 66 -22.06 -12.44 9.85
C GLY A 66 -20.71 -12.62 10.56
N CYS A 67 -19.87 -11.58 10.58
CA CYS A 67 -18.52 -11.63 11.19
C CYS A 67 -18.22 -10.46 12.14
N LYS A 68 -19.26 -9.76 12.64
CA LYS A 68 -19.11 -8.64 13.56
C LYS A 68 -18.29 -9.00 14.81
N ASP A 69 -18.54 -10.16 15.39
CA ASP A 69 -17.84 -10.61 16.60
C ASP A 69 -16.38 -11.03 16.36
N ARG A 70 -15.93 -11.01 15.09
CA ARG A 70 -14.56 -11.38 14.69
C ARG A 70 -13.70 -10.19 14.32
N ALA A 71 -14.26 -8.97 14.37
CA ALA A 71 -13.55 -7.74 14.09
C ALA A 71 -13.84 -6.69 15.16
N GLU A 72 -12.83 -5.91 15.50
CA GLU A 72 -12.92 -4.75 16.36
C GLU A 72 -12.87 -3.48 15.51
N LEU A 73 -13.85 -2.58 15.68
CA LEU A 73 -13.87 -1.29 15.00
C LEU A 73 -13.40 -0.18 15.94
N ARG A 74 -12.49 0.67 15.45
CA ARG A 74 -11.90 1.77 16.22
C ARG A 74 -12.02 3.10 15.48
N LEU A 75 -12.50 4.11 16.18
CA LEU A 75 -12.50 5.49 15.69
C LEU A 75 -11.19 6.18 16.10
N GLY A 76 -10.44 6.72 15.13
CA GLY A 76 -9.21 7.47 15.42
C GLY A 76 -8.35 7.72 14.19
N ASP A 77 -7.25 8.49 14.38
CA ASP A 77 -6.34 8.94 13.33
C ASP A 77 -5.18 7.95 13.11
N GLY A 78 -5.16 7.33 11.93
CA GLY A 78 -4.06 6.49 11.49
C GLY A 78 -3.71 5.38 12.47
N LEU A 79 -2.45 5.28 12.85
CA LEU A 79 -1.95 4.25 13.76
C LEU A 79 -2.11 4.58 15.25
N SER A 80 -2.65 5.76 15.59
CA SER A 80 -2.91 6.12 17.00
C SER A 80 -3.93 5.21 17.69
N VAL A 81 -4.70 4.47 16.91
CA VAL A 81 -5.67 3.48 17.39
C VAL A 81 -5.04 2.14 17.80
N LEU A 82 -3.75 1.95 17.52
CA LEU A 82 -3.01 0.72 17.82
C LEU A 82 -1.97 0.96 18.91
N THR A 83 -1.67 -0.11 19.64
CA THR A 83 -0.51 -0.16 20.52
C THR A 83 0.66 -0.89 19.86
N GLU A 84 1.86 -0.64 20.33
CA GLU A 84 3.06 -1.34 19.87
C GLU A 84 2.90 -2.86 20.00
N ASN A 85 3.30 -3.59 18.94
CA ASN A 85 3.22 -5.06 18.84
C ASN A 85 1.80 -5.66 18.90
N GLU A 86 0.74 -4.85 18.76
CA GLU A 86 -0.63 -5.35 18.76
C GLU A 86 -0.99 -6.12 17.50
N VAL A 87 -0.38 -5.78 16.36
CA VAL A 87 -0.67 -6.41 15.06
C VAL A 87 0.61 -6.80 14.33
N GLY A 88 0.56 -7.91 13.59
CA GLY A 88 1.64 -8.36 12.72
C GLY A 88 1.56 -7.81 11.29
N SER A 89 0.39 -7.30 10.90
CA SER A 89 0.21 -6.67 9.59
C SER A 89 -0.70 -5.44 9.68
N ILE A 90 -0.36 -4.40 8.91
CA ILE A 90 -1.15 -3.16 8.77
C ILE A 90 -1.44 -2.96 7.30
N VAL A 91 -2.71 -2.69 6.96
CA VAL A 91 -3.12 -2.32 5.60
C VAL A 91 -3.49 -0.84 5.57
N LEU A 92 -2.93 -0.11 4.61
CA LEU A 92 -3.20 1.29 4.29
C LEU A 92 -3.60 1.38 2.82
N ALA A 93 -4.92 1.37 2.54
CA ALA A 93 -5.42 1.30 1.17
C ALA A 93 -6.18 2.57 0.76
N GLY A 94 -5.82 3.13 -0.39
CA GLY A 94 -6.55 4.25 -1.00
C GLY A 94 -6.19 5.64 -0.49
N VAL A 95 -5.19 5.77 0.37
CA VAL A 95 -4.62 7.05 0.79
C VAL A 95 -3.47 7.48 -0.13
N SER A 96 -3.09 8.77 -0.13
CA SER A 96 -1.94 9.25 -0.92
C SER A 96 -0.62 8.69 -0.38
N ALA A 97 0.44 8.69 -1.20
CA ALA A 97 1.77 8.34 -0.72
C ALA A 97 2.19 9.20 0.47
N GLN A 98 1.93 10.51 0.41
CA GLN A 98 2.25 11.45 1.48
C GLN A 98 1.50 11.09 2.77
N THR A 99 0.19 10.87 2.69
CA THR A 99 -0.60 10.47 3.87
C THR A 99 -0.10 9.14 4.45
N THR A 100 0.34 8.20 3.58
CA THR A 100 0.89 6.92 4.04
C THR A 100 2.12 7.13 4.91
N TRP A 101 3.12 7.86 4.46
CA TRP A 101 4.33 8.06 5.27
C TRP A 101 4.10 8.95 6.50
N GLU A 102 3.23 9.97 6.42
CA GLU A 102 2.85 10.79 7.59
C GLU A 102 2.18 9.95 8.69
N ILE A 103 1.39 8.93 8.32
CA ILE A 103 0.80 7.97 9.26
C ILE A 103 1.90 7.11 9.89
N LEU A 104 2.87 6.63 9.10
CA LEU A 104 3.95 5.79 9.61
C LEU A 104 4.90 6.57 10.53
N GLU A 105 5.27 7.81 10.18
CA GLU A 105 6.14 8.67 10.99
C GLU A 105 5.59 8.97 12.38
N LYS A 106 4.26 9.03 12.52
CA LYS A 106 3.60 9.21 13.82
C LYS A 106 3.65 7.97 14.72
N ALA A 107 4.12 6.83 14.21
CA ALA A 107 4.17 5.55 14.92
C ALA A 107 5.59 4.96 14.93
N PRO A 108 6.52 5.49 15.76
CA PRO A 108 7.93 5.06 15.77
C PRO A 108 8.14 3.55 15.95
N TRP A 109 7.20 2.86 16.56
CA TRP A 109 7.23 1.42 16.79
C TRP A 109 7.16 0.58 15.51
N VAL A 110 6.73 1.15 14.37
CA VAL A 110 6.76 0.43 13.08
C VAL A 110 8.19 0.32 12.51
N PHE A 111 9.12 1.19 12.98
CA PHE A 111 10.52 1.23 12.54
C PHE A 111 11.40 0.32 13.40
N THR A 112 10.96 -0.91 13.62
CA THR A 112 11.70 -1.91 14.38
C THR A 112 11.79 -3.22 13.61
N ALA A 113 12.85 -4.02 13.88
CA ALA A 113 13.05 -5.32 13.23
C ALA A 113 11.91 -6.33 13.52
N ARG A 114 11.13 -6.09 14.56
CA ARG A 114 9.94 -6.87 14.91
C ARG A 114 8.64 -6.15 14.57
N GLY A 115 8.74 -5.04 13.84
CA GLY A 115 7.59 -4.27 13.41
C GLY A 115 6.66 -5.06 12.47
N PRO A 116 5.44 -4.54 12.27
CA PRO A 116 4.45 -5.17 11.41
C PRO A 116 4.89 -5.11 9.94
N ARG A 117 4.36 -6.02 9.13
CA ARG A 117 4.34 -5.86 7.68
C ARG A 117 3.36 -4.75 7.32
N ILE A 118 3.83 -3.77 6.55
CA ILE A 118 2.99 -2.67 6.05
C ILE A 118 2.56 -3.00 4.63
N ILE A 119 1.26 -3.16 4.41
CA ILE A 119 0.65 -3.39 3.10
C ILE A 119 0.00 -2.07 2.66
N MET A 120 0.39 -1.55 1.49
CA MET A 120 0.01 -0.23 1.03
C MET A 120 -0.54 -0.27 -0.38
N ILE A 121 -1.61 0.49 -0.61
CA ILE A 121 -2.15 0.75 -1.95
C ILE A 121 -2.22 2.27 -2.11
N PRO A 122 -1.10 2.94 -2.46
CA PRO A 122 -1.14 4.39 -2.62
C PRO A 122 -2.04 4.79 -3.79
N ALA A 123 -2.90 5.77 -3.56
CA ALA A 123 -3.79 6.30 -4.60
C ALA A 123 -3.02 7.07 -5.69
N THR A 124 -1.87 7.64 -5.32
CA THR A 124 -1.01 8.47 -6.20
C THR A 124 0.45 8.35 -5.78
N ARG A 125 1.39 8.75 -6.65
CA ARG A 125 2.82 8.89 -6.38
C ARG A 125 3.46 7.60 -5.85
N HIS A 126 3.23 6.49 -6.57
CA HIS A 126 3.84 5.20 -6.26
C HIS A 126 5.38 5.30 -6.18
N ASP A 127 5.98 6.08 -7.07
CA ASP A 127 7.41 6.39 -7.15
C ASP A 127 7.93 7.03 -5.85
N ALA A 128 7.22 8.03 -5.35
CA ALA A 128 7.61 8.74 -4.14
C ALA A 128 7.52 7.86 -2.89
N LEU A 129 6.47 7.01 -2.80
CA LEU A 129 6.35 6.08 -1.68
C LEU A 129 7.45 5.03 -1.67
N ARG A 130 7.82 4.46 -2.84
CA ARG A 130 8.94 3.52 -2.94
C ARG A 130 10.24 4.16 -2.49
N ARG A 131 10.55 5.37 -2.98
CA ARG A 131 11.72 6.13 -2.56
C ARG A 131 11.75 6.31 -1.05
N TRP A 132 10.67 6.83 -0.48
CA TRP A 132 10.57 7.08 0.94
C TRP A 132 10.80 5.81 1.77
N LEU A 133 10.17 4.69 1.39
CA LEU A 133 10.33 3.41 2.09
C LEU A 133 11.80 2.93 2.09
N TRP A 134 12.50 2.97 0.96
CA TRP A 134 13.90 2.56 0.88
C TRP A 134 14.82 3.49 1.67
N GLU A 135 14.60 4.80 1.57
CA GLU A 135 15.39 5.81 2.30
C GLU A 135 15.15 5.76 3.82
N HIS A 136 14.03 5.15 4.26
CA HIS A 136 13.71 4.97 5.69
C HIS A 136 13.90 3.54 6.18
N GLY A 137 14.66 2.72 5.46
CA GLY A 137 15.10 1.40 5.91
C GLY A 137 14.08 0.28 5.77
N PHE A 138 13.03 0.47 4.98
CA PHE A 138 12.10 -0.60 4.61
C PHE A 138 12.61 -1.39 3.41
N ARG A 139 12.28 -2.69 3.39
CA ARG A 139 12.48 -3.58 2.26
C ARG A 139 11.15 -4.09 1.76
N PHE A 140 10.96 -4.10 0.44
CA PHE A 140 9.79 -4.71 -0.16
C PHE A 140 9.80 -6.24 -0.02
N VAL A 141 8.67 -6.78 0.41
CA VAL A 141 8.34 -8.20 0.39
C VAL A 141 7.57 -8.52 -0.90
N ALA A 142 6.77 -7.56 -1.36
CA ALA A 142 6.07 -7.62 -2.63
C ALA A 142 5.80 -6.19 -3.13
N ASP A 143 5.80 -6.04 -4.46
CA ASP A 143 5.41 -4.82 -5.17
C ASP A 143 4.66 -5.23 -6.43
N ARG A 144 3.37 -5.53 -6.24
CA ARG A 144 2.52 -6.15 -7.26
C ARG A 144 1.73 -5.11 -8.04
N PRO A 145 1.86 -5.03 -9.37
CA PRO A 145 1.03 -4.20 -10.20
C PRO A 145 -0.36 -4.83 -10.33
N VAL A 146 -1.41 -4.03 -10.19
CA VAL A 146 -2.79 -4.49 -10.29
C VAL A 146 -3.60 -3.49 -11.10
N GLN A 147 -4.40 -3.99 -12.05
CA GLN A 147 -5.37 -3.18 -12.76
C GLN A 147 -6.76 -3.34 -12.14
N ALA A 148 -7.39 -2.25 -11.76
CA ALA A 148 -8.76 -2.22 -11.24
C ALA A 148 -9.49 -0.98 -11.75
N ALA A 149 -10.74 -1.15 -12.20
CA ALA A 149 -11.58 -0.06 -12.74
C ALA A 149 -10.85 0.81 -13.80
N GLY A 150 -10.08 0.19 -14.69
CA GLY A 150 -9.34 0.87 -15.76
C GLY A 150 -8.11 1.66 -15.31
N ARG A 151 -7.68 1.52 -14.05
CA ARG A 151 -6.50 2.20 -13.49
C ARG A 151 -5.47 1.19 -13.01
N TRP A 152 -4.19 1.59 -13.09
CA TRP A 152 -3.10 0.85 -12.50
C TRP A 152 -2.82 1.27 -11.06
N TYR A 153 -2.58 0.29 -10.22
CA TYR A 153 -2.16 0.43 -8.84
C TYR A 153 -0.89 -0.38 -8.60
N ALA A 154 -0.12 0.00 -7.59
CA ALA A 154 0.92 -0.83 -7.02
C ALA A 154 0.45 -1.27 -5.62
N VAL A 155 0.32 -2.57 -5.41
CA VAL A 155 0.04 -3.16 -4.09
C VAL A 155 1.37 -3.56 -3.50
N MET A 156 1.82 -2.79 -2.53
CA MET A 156 3.15 -2.90 -1.93
C MET A 156 3.04 -3.55 -0.56
N ALA A 157 3.94 -4.47 -0.25
CA ALA A 157 4.15 -4.96 1.11
C ALA A 157 5.62 -4.74 1.48
N ALA A 158 5.88 -4.10 2.61
CA ALA A 158 7.22 -3.78 3.07
C ALA A 158 7.38 -4.08 4.56
N GLU A 159 8.62 -4.40 4.95
CA GLU A 159 9.04 -4.67 6.31
C GLU A 159 10.26 -3.81 6.66
N TYR A 160 10.30 -3.32 7.87
CA TYR A 160 11.44 -2.54 8.33
C TYR A 160 12.65 -3.43 8.60
N THR A 161 13.80 -3.06 8.05
CA THR A 161 15.07 -3.78 8.24
C THR A 161 16.18 -2.89 8.80
N GLY A 162 15.95 -1.57 8.85
CA GLY A 162 16.96 -0.57 9.21
C GLY A 162 18.01 -0.34 8.14
N ARG A 163 17.97 -1.05 7.01
CA ARG A 163 18.93 -0.89 5.91
C ARG A 163 18.44 0.18 4.95
N VAL A 164 19.06 1.34 5.01
CA VAL A 164 18.81 2.46 4.10
C VAL A 164 19.37 2.15 2.72
N TYR A 165 18.60 2.48 1.69
CA TYR A 165 18.98 2.34 0.29
C TYR A 165 18.61 3.62 -0.47
N ALA A 166 19.50 4.10 -1.33
CA ALA A 166 19.28 5.26 -2.18
C ALA A 166 18.91 4.78 -3.60
N PRO A 167 17.61 4.70 -3.94
CA PRO A 167 17.17 4.17 -5.22
C PRO A 167 17.37 5.16 -6.36
N THR A 168 17.60 4.65 -7.57
CA THR A 168 17.50 5.40 -8.82
C THR A 168 16.05 5.82 -9.07
N PHE A 169 15.86 6.77 -9.99
CA PHE A 169 14.51 7.15 -10.42
C PHE A 169 13.77 5.97 -11.09
N ALA A 170 14.45 5.17 -11.90
CA ALA A 170 13.88 4.00 -12.56
C ALA A 170 13.38 2.96 -11.55
N GLU A 171 14.16 2.65 -10.51
CA GLU A 171 13.73 1.76 -9.43
C GLU A 171 12.50 2.30 -8.71
N CYS A 172 12.46 3.59 -8.41
CA CYS A 172 11.28 4.22 -7.81
C CYS A 172 10.04 4.15 -8.73
N LEU A 173 10.23 4.37 -10.03
CA LEU A 173 9.15 4.41 -11.00
C LEU A 173 8.51 3.04 -11.22
N PHE A 174 9.34 2.02 -11.41
CA PHE A 174 8.90 0.68 -11.77
C PHE A 174 8.81 -0.28 -10.58
N GLY A 175 9.62 -0.11 -9.55
CA GLY A 175 9.74 -1.06 -8.45
C GLY A 175 10.15 -2.45 -8.93
N SER A 176 9.75 -3.49 -8.22
CA SER A 176 9.92 -4.90 -8.62
C SER A 176 8.70 -5.43 -9.39
N THR A 177 7.91 -4.55 -10.02
CA THR A 177 6.67 -4.93 -10.71
C THR A 177 6.92 -5.83 -11.92
N GLY A 178 8.12 -5.80 -12.52
CA GLY A 178 8.50 -6.66 -13.64
C GLY A 178 8.51 -8.16 -13.35
N GLU A 179 8.53 -8.55 -12.08
CA GLU A 179 8.43 -9.95 -11.65
C GLU A 179 7.01 -10.54 -11.82
N TRP A 180 6.03 -9.68 -12.09
CA TRP A 180 4.62 -10.06 -12.21
C TRP A 180 4.16 -10.10 -13.67
N PRO A 181 3.18 -10.95 -14.01
CA PRO A 181 2.63 -11.01 -15.37
C PRO A 181 2.12 -9.65 -15.90
N GLU A 182 1.56 -8.83 -15.02
CA GLU A 182 1.03 -7.51 -15.34
C GLU A 182 2.12 -6.42 -15.40
N GLY A 183 3.36 -6.75 -15.08
CA GLY A 183 4.48 -5.81 -14.95
C GLY A 183 4.75 -4.99 -16.20
N LYS A 184 4.68 -5.61 -17.39
CA LYS A 184 4.84 -4.90 -18.66
C LYS A 184 3.80 -3.80 -18.83
N GLY A 185 2.51 -4.09 -18.61
CA GLY A 185 1.44 -3.12 -18.75
C GLY A 185 1.55 -1.96 -17.75
N TYR A 186 1.98 -2.25 -16.52
CA TYR A 186 2.26 -1.22 -15.53
C TYR A 186 3.45 -0.34 -15.93
N ALA A 187 4.53 -0.93 -16.43
CA ALA A 187 5.71 -0.19 -16.90
C ALA A 187 5.37 0.71 -18.08
N ASP A 188 4.62 0.22 -19.06
CA ASP A 188 4.16 1.00 -20.20
C ASP A 188 3.29 2.19 -19.76
N TRP A 189 2.38 1.97 -18.78
CA TRP A 189 1.57 3.02 -18.21
C TRP A 189 2.41 4.08 -17.46
N GLN A 190 3.48 3.68 -16.77
CA GLN A 190 4.39 4.62 -16.12
C GLN A 190 5.21 5.40 -17.15
N LYS A 191 5.76 4.71 -18.15
CA LYS A 191 6.53 5.34 -19.24
C LYS A 191 5.70 6.41 -19.99
N ALA A 192 4.41 6.16 -20.23
CA ALA A 192 3.52 7.09 -20.91
C ALA A 192 3.38 8.46 -20.21
N LYS A 193 3.74 8.57 -18.93
CA LYS A 193 3.71 9.82 -18.16
C LYS A 193 5.01 10.62 -18.26
N LEU A 194 6.11 9.96 -18.62
CA LEU A 194 7.44 10.56 -18.59
C LEU A 194 7.61 11.78 -19.49
N PRO A 195 7.06 11.83 -20.74
CA PRO A 195 7.18 13.04 -21.56
C PRO A 195 6.60 14.28 -20.88
N ARG A 196 5.46 14.15 -20.22
CA ARG A 196 4.86 15.27 -19.48
C ARG A 196 5.65 15.61 -18.22
N MET A 197 6.17 14.62 -17.51
CA MET A 197 7.01 14.83 -16.32
C MET A 197 8.29 15.55 -16.71
N ARG A 198 8.92 15.18 -17.82
CA ARG A 198 10.16 15.78 -18.33
C ARG A 198 10.06 17.28 -18.57
N LEU A 199 8.88 17.77 -19.03
CA LEU A 199 8.63 19.20 -19.24
C LEU A 199 8.73 20.04 -17.96
N GLY A 200 8.47 19.43 -16.80
CA GLY A 200 8.57 20.09 -15.49
C GLY A 200 9.94 19.98 -14.82
N VAL A 201 10.91 19.32 -15.46
CA VAL A 201 12.24 19.08 -14.89
C VAL A 201 13.28 19.94 -15.61
N PRO A 202 14.12 20.72 -14.87
CA PRO A 202 15.16 21.56 -15.47
C PRO A 202 16.14 20.74 -16.31
N ASP A 203 16.52 21.29 -17.48
CA ASP A 203 17.54 20.68 -18.33
C ASP A 203 18.89 20.59 -17.60
N GLY A 204 19.63 19.51 -17.87
CA GLY A 204 20.93 19.25 -17.22
C GLY A 204 20.85 18.76 -15.77
N SER A 205 19.66 18.64 -15.20
CA SER A 205 19.51 18.01 -13.88
C SER A 205 19.71 16.49 -13.95
N PRO A 206 20.17 15.83 -12.85
CA PRO A 206 20.28 14.37 -12.81
C PRO A 206 18.97 13.67 -13.16
N LEU A 207 17.84 14.17 -12.65
CA LEU A 207 16.52 13.60 -12.93
C LEU A 207 16.15 13.72 -14.42
N ALA A 208 16.50 14.82 -15.10
CA ALA A 208 16.27 14.96 -16.53
C ALA A 208 17.04 13.88 -17.32
N ALA A 209 18.30 13.63 -16.96
CA ALA A 209 19.12 12.61 -17.60
C ALA A 209 18.54 11.20 -17.39
N GLU A 210 18.06 10.87 -16.19
CA GLU A 210 17.44 9.57 -15.91
C GLU A 210 16.12 9.39 -16.70
N ILE A 211 15.27 10.42 -16.79
CA ILE A 211 14.04 10.38 -17.58
C ILE A 211 14.35 10.18 -19.07
N ASP A 212 15.32 10.95 -19.59
CA ASP A 212 15.71 10.90 -21.00
C ASP A 212 16.31 9.52 -21.36
N ALA A 213 17.04 8.88 -20.45
CA ALA A 213 17.54 7.51 -20.63
C ALA A 213 16.40 6.49 -20.76
N ILE A 214 15.41 6.54 -19.86
CA ILE A 214 14.24 5.62 -19.90
C ILE A 214 13.42 5.82 -21.19
N LEU A 215 13.28 7.07 -21.66
CA LEU A 215 12.54 7.35 -22.90
C LEU A 215 13.26 6.82 -24.14
N LYS A 216 14.60 6.84 -24.17
CA LYS A 216 15.40 6.30 -25.29
C LYS A 216 15.30 4.78 -25.39
N GLU A 217 15.40 4.06 -24.27
CA GLU A 217 15.26 2.60 -24.23
C GLU A 217 13.91 2.10 -24.76
N GLY A 218 12.87 2.93 -24.73
CA GLY A 218 11.54 2.60 -25.24
C GLY A 218 11.35 2.80 -26.75
N THR A 219 12.31 3.42 -27.45
CA THR A 219 12.24 3.69 -28.91
C THR A 219 13.02 2.69 -29.77
N GLU A 220 13.80 1.81 -29.15
CA GLU A 220 14.63 0.80 -29.85
C GLU A 220 14.03 -0.62 -29.85
N GLY A 221 12.79 -0.81 -29.37
CA GLY A 221 12.02 -2.06 -29.35
C GLY A 221 10.71 -1.90 -30.08
#